data_633da6b0644fa3720a746c4c244ee5bb
#
_entry.id   633da6b0644fa3720a746c4c244ee5bb
#
_cell.length_a   1.000
_cell.length_b   1.000
_cell.length_c   1.000
_cell.angle_alpha   90.00
_cell.angle_beta   90.00
_cell.angle_gamma   90.00
#
_symmetry.space_group_name_H-M   'P 1'
#
loop_
_entity.id
_entity.type
_entity.pdbx_description
1 polymer ?
#
loop_
_entity_poly.entity_id
_entity_poly.type
_entity_poly.pdbx_seq_one_letter_code
_entity_poly.pdbx_strand_id
1 'polypeptide(L)'
;SSFPAGRVALADRPLRRGLQVAAAAGQGNLTIGKAMRWWEKVTHPNMREVESAQDLADSLLNAGDKLVVVDFFSPGCGGCRALHPKIAQFAERNPDVLFLQVNYEKHKSMCYSLHVHVLPFFRLYRGAQGRVSSFSCTNATIKKFKDALAKHSPDRCSLGPARGLEEAELLALAANRDLEFTYNEKPTLVPIAEAIQMEAASIGGPWMPLPAAATQPLTLGSENGSLIPSGR
;
A
#
# COMPACT_ATOMS: atom_id res chain seq x y z
N SER A 1 -99.44 3.80 -1.78
CA SER A 1 -98.22 3.73 -2.62
C SER A 1 -97.17 2.92 -1.88
N SER A 2 -97.07 1.64 -2.28
CA SER A 2 -96.19 0.63 -1.67
C SER A 2 -94.88 0.63 -2.40
N PHE A 3 -93.80 0.69 -1.66
CA PHE A 3 -92.44 0.41 -2.17
C PHE A 3 -92.02 -1.01 -1.79
N PRO A 4 -91.48 -1.82 -2.68
CA PRO A 4 -91.01 -3.12 -2.32
C PRO A 4 -89.58 -3.08 -1.77
N ALA A 5 -89.39 -3.82 -0.69
CA ALA A 5 -88.10 -4.03 -0.06
C ALA A 5 -87.24 -4.92 -0.95
N GLY A 6 -86.14 -4.40 -1.54
CA GLY A 6 -85.11 -5.17 -2.24
C GLY A 6 -84.15 -5.79 -1.23
N ARG A 7 -84.11 -7.12 -1.18
CA ARG A 7 -83.08 -7.88 -0.45
C ARG A 7 -81.78 -7.78 -1.20
N VAL A 8 -80.77 -7.21 -0.58
CA VAL A 8 -79.40 -7.26 -1.06
C VAL A 8 -78.75 -8.56 -0.55
N ALA A 9 -78.43 -9.43 -1.45
CA ALA A 9 -77.69 -10.65 -1.15
C ALA A 9 -76.23 -10.27 -0.81
N LEU A 10 -75.76 -10.62 0.38
CA LEU A 10 -74.35 -10.56 0.72
C LEU A 10 -73.65 -11.67 -0.07
N ALA A 11 -72.79 -11.28 -1.01
CA ALA A 11 -71.88 -12.19 -1.66
C ALA A 11 -70.75 -12.60 -0.69
N ASP A 12 -70.62 -13.89 -0.47
CA ASP A 12 -69.52 -14.52 0.26
C ASP A 12 -68.16 -14.13 -0.36
N ARG A 13 -67.37 -13.40 0.37
CA ARG A 13 -65.99 -13.18 0.05
C ARG A 13 -65.16 -14.39 0.52
N PRO A 14 -64.39 -15.04 -0.35
CA PRO A 14 -63.53 -16.15 0.06
C PRO A 14 -62.43 -15.63 1.00
N LEU A 15 -62.26 -16.30 2.13
CA LEU A 15 -61.20 -16.12 3.08
C LEU A 15 -59.83 -16.18 2.39
N ARG A 16 -59.06 -15.11 2.46
CA ARG A 16 -57.68 -15.08 2.05
C ARG A 16 -56.91 -16.11 2.86
N ARG A 17 -56.41 -17.14 2.16
CA ARG A 17 -55.42 -18.09 2.69
C ARG A 17 -54.29 -17.34 3.26
N GLY A 18 -54.09 -17.45 4.60
CA GLY A 18 -52.91 -16.91 5.30
C GLY A 18 -51.66 -17.56 4.70
N LEU A 19 -50.77 -16.72 4.17
CA LEU A 19 -49.41 -17.13 3.92
C LEU A 19 -48.76 -17.48 5.26
N GLN A 20 -48.58 -18.77 5.54
CA GLN A 20 -47.71 -19.21 6.59
C GLN A 20 -46.28 -18.87 6.15
N VAL A 21 -45.74 -17.80 6.71
CA VAL A 21 -44.29 -17.51 6.62
C VAL A 21 -43.61 -18.51 7.54
N ALA A 22 -43.09 -19.59 6.95
CA ALA A 22 -42.18 -20.47 7.64
C ALA A 22 -40.93 -19.65 7.98
N ALA A 23 -40.77 -19.29 9.26
CA ALA A 23 -39.54 -18.74 9.78
C ALA A 23 -38.48 -19.87 9.78
N ALA A 24 -37.79 -20.06 8.66
CA ALA A 24 -36.54 -20.77 8.61
C ALA A 24 -35.49 -19.87 9.28
N ALA A 25 -35.22 -20.12 10.56
CA ALA A 25 -34.06 -19.62 11.26
C ALA A 25 -32.80 -20.30 10.65
N GLY A 26 -32.44 -19.91 9.44
CA GLY A 26 -31.14 -20.13 8.88
C GLY A 26 -30.24 -19.01 9.34
N GLN A 27 -29.27 -19.30 10.20
CA GLN A 27 -28.10 -18.45 10.39
C GLN A 27 -27.32 -18.42 9.07
N GLY A 28 -27.88 -17.72 8.10
CA GLY A 28 -27.21 -17.40 6.85
C GLY A 28 -26.17 -16.35 7.16
N ASN A 29 -24.91 -16.76 7.19
CA ASN A 29 -23.80 -15.86 6.92
C ASN A 29 -24.18 -15.08 5.66
N LEU A 30 -24.55 -13.81 5.81
CA LEU A 30 -24.83 -12.92 4.69
C LEU A 30 -23.53 -12.65 3.96
N THR A 31 -23.02 -13.64 3.25
CA THR A 31 -22.03 -13.41 2.21
C THR A 31 -22.69 -12.46 1.23
N ILE A 32 -22.20 -11.21 1.23
CA ILE A 32 -22.58 -10.22 0.22
C ILE A 32 -22.38 -10.88 -1.10
N GLY A 33 -23.49 -11.22 -1.79
CA GLY A 33 -23.43 -11.98 -3.03
C GLY A 33 -22.48 -11.29 -4.03
N LYS A 34 -21.77 -12.07 -4.85
CA LYS A 34 -20.80 -11.58 -5.85
C LYS A 34 -21.34 -10.43 -6.72
N ALA A 35 -22.69 -10.37 -6.89
CA ALA A 35 -23.37 -9.27 -7.57
C ALA A 35 -23.31 -7.92 -6.84
N MET A 36 -23.10 -7.90 -5.54
CA MET A 36 -23.03 -6.68 -4.73
C MET A 36 -21.61 -6.16 -4.56
N ARG A 37 -20.58 -6.94 -4.89
CA ARG A 37 -19.17 -6.54 -4.81
C ARG A 37 -18.79 -5.69 -6.04
N TRP A 38 -19.22 -4.44 -6.02
CA TRP A 38 -18.99 -3.51 -7.12
C TRP A 38 -17.50 -3.21 -7.35
N TRP A 39 -16.67 -3.30 -6.32
CA TRP A 39 -15.22 -3.05 -6.39
C TRP A 39 -14.43 -4.16 -7.09
N GLU A 40 -15.01 -5.36 -7.25
CA GLU A 40 -14.41 -6.47 -7.99
C GLU A 40 -14.79 -6.50 -9.47
N LYS A 41 -15.79 -5.67 -9.89
CA LYS A 41 -16.36 -5.76 -11.22
C LYS A 41 -15.43 -5.27 -12.34
N VAL A 42 -14.59 -4.29 -12.01
CA VAL A 42 -13.66 -3.68 -12.98
C VAL A 42 -12.31 -3.60 -12.29
N THR A 43 -11.46 -4.58 -12.55
CA THR A 43 -10.11 -4.65 -12.04
C THR A 43 -9.13 -4.75 -13.20
N HIS A 44 -8.04 -4.01 -13.11
CA HIS A 44 -6.93 -4.07 -14.05
C HIS A 44 -5.74 -4.79 -13.41
N PRO A 45 -4.76 -5.30 -14.17
CA PRO A 45 -3.61 -6.02 -13.64
C PRO A 45 -2.81 -5.24 -12.57
N ASN A 46 -2.84 -3.91 -12.66
CA ASN A 46 -2.20 -2.99 -11.73
C ASN A 46 -3.12 -2.54 -10.58
N MET A 47 -4.29 -3.17 -10.40
CA MET A 47 -5.24 -2.93 -9.31
C MET A 47 -5.44 -4.19 -8.48
N ARG A 48 -5.36 -4.08 -7.16
CA ARG A 48 -5.68 -5.19 -6.26
C ARG A 48 -6.18 -4.72 -4.89
N GLU A 49 -6.98 -5.56 -4.24
CA GLU A 49 -7.39 -5.36 -2.85
C GLU A 49 -6.25 -5.76 -1.91
N VAL A 50 -6.07 -5.00 -0.85
CA VAL A 50 -5.11 -5.26 0.23
C VAL A 50 -5.74 -6.23 1.22
N GLU A 51 -5.00 -7.26 1.61
CA GLU A 51 -5.50 -8.31 2.49
C GLU A 51 -5.17 -8.07 3.97
N SER A 52 -4.10 -7.33 4.25
CA SER A 52 -3.64 -7.04 5.62
C SER A 52 -2.81 -5.75 5.67
N ALA A 53 -2.53 -5.26 6.88
CA ALA A 53 -1.62 -4.13 7.07
C ALA A 53 -0.19 -4.49 6.63
N GLN A 54 0.24 -5.74 6.86
CA GLN A 54 1.53 -6.23 6.39
C GLN A 54 1.59 -6.24 4.87
N ASP A 55 0.54 -6.73 4.19
CA ASP A 55 0.45 -6.69 2.73
C ASP A 55 0.53 -5.26 2.18
N LEU A 56 -0.09 -4.29 2.85
CA LEU A 56 0.04 -2.87 2.48
C LEU A 56 1.48 -2.39 2.60
N ALA A 57 2.13 -2.64 3.75
CA ALA A 57 3.51 -2.23 4.00
C ALA A 57 4.48 -2.86 2.98
N ASP A 58 4.38 -4.16 2.76
CA ASP A 58 5.22 -4.90 1.81
C ASP A 58 5.01 -4.43 0.38
N SER A 59 3.76 -4.13 0.01
CA SER A 59 3.43 -3.62 -1.33
C SER A 59 4.05 -2.25 -1.60
N LEU A 60 4.03 -1.37 -0.59
CA LEU A 60 4.64 -0.04 -0.70
C LEU A 60 6.17 -0.13 -0.82
N LEU A 61 6.79 -1.04 -0.08
CA LEU A 61 8.24 -1.27 -0.15
C LEU A 61 8.65 -1.93 -1.47
N ASN A 62 7.91 -2.95 -1.91
CA ASN A 62 8.19 -3.70 -3.14
C ASN A 62 7.87 -2.90 -4.42
N ALA A 63 7.06 -1.86 -4.33
CA ALA A 63 6.78 -1.00 -5.48
C ALA A 63 8.02 -0.22 -5.95
N GLY A 64 9.06 -0.08 -5.10
CA GLY A 64 10.26 0.67 -5.42
C GLY A 64 9.92 2.12 -5.78
N ASP A 65 10.35 2.58 -6.96
CA ASP A 65 10.13 3.95 -7.43
C ASP A 65 8.78 4.17 -8.12
N LYS A 66 7.96 3.14 -8.25
CA LYS A 66 6.63 3.28 -8.85
C LYS A 66 5.74 4.18 -7.99
N LEU A 67 4.87 4.93 -8.64
CA LEU A 67 3.80 5.62 -7.95
C LEU A 67 2.76 4.59 -7.48
N VAL A 68 2.42 4.65 -6.20
CA VAL A 68 1.38 3.81 -5.61
C VAL A 68 0.21 4.68 -5.17
N VAL A 69 -0.97 4.34 -5.60
CA VAL A 69 -2.23 4.96 -5.20
C VAL A 69 -2.96 4.00 -4.28
N VAL A 70 -3.18 4.41 -3.02
CA VAL A 70 -3.99 3.65 -2.06
C VAL A 70 -5.37 4.28 -1.99
N ASP A 71 -6.39 3.52 -2.38
CA ASP A 71 -7.82 3.88 -2.36
C ASP A 71 -8.50 3.23 -1.16
N PHE A 72 -8.95 4.04 -0.21
CA PHE A 72 -9.73 3.60 0.93
C PHE A 72 -11.21 3.71 0.63
N PHE A 73 -11.89 2.58 0.63
CA PHE A 73 -13.30 2.48 0.30
C PHE A 73 -14.09 1.65 1.33
N SER A 74 -15.41 1.78 1.32
CA SER A 74 -16.32 0.87 2.04
C SER A 74 -17.37 0.34 1.06
N PRO A 75 -17.77 -0.94 1.17
CA PRO A 75 -18.86 -1.51 0.39
C PRO A 75 -20.15 -0.69 0.40
N GLY A 76 -20.50 -0.12 1.56
CA GLY A 76 -21.68 0.72 1.74
C GLY A 76 -21.52 2.17 1.27
N CYS A 77 -20.33 2.60 0.88
CA CYS A 77 -20.06 3.99 0.49
C CYS A 77 -20.55 4.27 -0.94
N GLY A 78 -21.63 5.01 -1.06
CA GLY A 78 -22.20 5.41 -2.37
C GLY A 78 -21.25 6.27 -3.20
N GLY A 79 -20.50 7.18 -2.57
CA GLY A 79 -19.47 8.00 -3.22
C GLY A 79 -18.33 7.17 -3.78
N CYS A 80 -17.85 6.17 -3.04
CA CYS A 80 -16.82 5.24 -3.47
C CYS A 80 -17.29 4.43 -4.69
N ARG A 81 -18.52 3.89 -4.63
CA ARG A 81 -19.13 3.15 -5.73
C ARG A 81 -19.25 3.98 -7.01
N ALA A 82 -19.66 5.25 -6.88
CA ALA A 82 -19.79 6.15 -8.02
C ALA A 82 -18.44 6.54 -8.62
N LEU A 83 -17.38 6.57 -7.81
CA LEU A 83 -16.04 6.96 -8.22
C LEU A 83 -15.24 5.81 -8.83
N HIS A 84 -15.44 4.59 -8.36
CA HIS A 84 -14.69 3.39 -8.74
C HIS A 84 -14.51 3.20 -10.26
N PRO A 85 -15.52 3.35 -11.13
CA PRO A 85 -15.31 3.20 -12.57
C PRO A 85 -14.29 4.20 -13.15
N LYS A 86 -14.21 5.40 -12.57
CA LYS A 86 -13.22 6.40 -13.00
C LYS A 86 -11.82 6.05 -12.51
N ILE A 87 -11.70 5.53 -11.29
CA ILE A 87 -10.41 5.06 -10.76
C ILE A 87 -9.89 3.90 -11.61
N ALA A 88 -10.77 2.95 -11.99
CA ALA A 88 -10.41 1.87 -12.91
C ALA A 88 -9.92 2.38 -14.27
N GLN A 89 -10.57 3.41 -14.85
CA GLN A 89 -10.10 4.05 -16.08
C GLN A 89 -8.73 4.73 -15.90
N PHE A 90 -8.43 5.29 -14.72
CA PHE A 90 -7.10 5.82 -14.45
C PHE A 90 -6.07 4.71 -14.33
N ALA A 91 -6.40 3.58 -13.72
CA ALA A 91 -5.52 2.41 -13.66
C ALA A 91 -5.21 1.86 -15.05
N GLU A 92 -6.21 1.75 -15.92
CA GLU A 92 -6.05 1.32 -17.31
C GLU A 92 -5.08 2.23 -18.09
N ARG A 93 -5.20 3.54 -17.90
CA ARG A 93 -4.36 4.53 -18.61
C ARG A 93 -2.96 4.69 -18.05
N ASN A 94 -2.71 4.18 -16.85
CA ASN A 94 -1.43 4.31 -16.16
C ASN A 94 -0.96 2.94 -15.67
N PRO A 95 -0.49 2.05 -16.56
CA PRO A 95 -0.09 0.69 -16.20
C PRO A 95 1.12 0.65 -15.26
N ASP A 96 1.95 1.69 -15.28
CA ASP A 96 3.14 1.82 -14.42
C ASP A 96 2.81 2.25 -12.98
N VAL A 97 1.57 2.68 -12.72
CA VAL A 97 1.08 3.06 -11.40
C VAL A 97 0.39 1.87 -10.75
N LEU A 98 0.74 1.58 -9.52
CA LEU A 98 0.09 0.52 -8.73
C LEU A 98 -1.10 1.10 -7.96
N PHE A 99 -2.27 0.46 -8.09
CA PHE A 99 -3.49 0.83 -7.38
C PHE A 99 -3.81 -0.22 -6.32
N LEU A 100 -3.77 0.17 -5.05
CA LEU A 100 -4.09 -0.66 -3.91
C LEU A 100 -5.45 -0.23 -3.33
N GLN A 101 -6.35 -1.18 -3.14
CA GLN A 101 -7.68 -0.94 -2.60
C GLN A 101 -7.78 -1.46 -1.18
N VAL A 102 -8.09 -0.60 -0.23
CA VAL A 102 -8.24 -0.94 1.19
C VAL A 102 -9.71 -0.87 1.57
N ASN A 103 -10.27 -2.02 1.93
CA ASN A 103 -11.64 -2.11 2.40
C ASN A 103 -11.72 -1.70 3.88
N TYR A 104 -12.32 -0.55 4.14
CA TYR A 104 -12.46 0.02 5.48
C TYR A 104 -13.18 -0.93 6.45
N GLU A 105 -14.20 -1.66 6.00
CA GLU A 105 -14.97 -2.55 6.88
C GLU A 105 -14.18 -3.78 7.30
N LYS A 106 -13.32 -4.30 6.41
CA LYS A 106 -12.42 -5.41 6.72
C LYS A 106 -11.26 -4.97 7.63
N HIS A 107 -10.73 -3.77 7.42
CA HIS A 107 -9.48 -3.30 8.02
C HIS A 107 -9.68 -2.02 8.83
N LYS A 108 -10.71 -2.01 9.71
CA LYS A 108 -11.03 -0.84 10.55
C LYS A 108 -9.85 -0.39 11.41
N SER A 109 -9.19 -1.34 12.11
CA SER A 109 -8.03 -1.07 12.95
C SER A 109 -6.94 -0.35 12.16
N MET A 110 -6.54 -0.92 11.03
CA MET A 110 -5.55 -0.33 10.13
C MET A 110 -5.97 1.09 9.67
N CYS A 111 -7.21 1.29 9.27
CA CYS A 111 -7.69 2.59 8.82
C CYS A 111 -7.63 3.64 9.95
N TYR A 112 -7.95 3.26 11.19
CA TYR A 112 -7.81 4.14 12.36
C TYR A 112 -6.35 4.49 12.63
N SER A 113 -5.45 3.51 12.61
CA SER A 113 -4.00 3.73 12.78
C SER A 113 -3.43 4.65 11.70
N LEU A 114 -3.96 4.54 10.49
CA LEU A 114 -3.60 5.41 9.37
C LEU A 114 -4.36 6.75 9.34
N HIS A 115 -5.15 7.09 10.36
CA HIS A 115 -5.93 8.33 10.43
C HIS A 115 -6.88 8.56 9.24
N VAL A 116 -7.51 7.50 8.75
CA VAL A 116 -8.50 7.56 7.67
C VAL A 116 -9.90 7.58 8.29
N HIS A 117 -10.56 8.74 8.30
CA HIS A 117 -11.87 8.95 8.93
C HIS A 117 -12.97 9.35 7.94
N VAL A 118 -12.63 9.64 6.70
CA VAL A 118 -13.56 10.03 5.63
C VAL A 118 -13.37 9.16 4.40
N LEU A 119 -14.46 8.86 3.69
CA LEU A 119 -14.43 8.04 2.47
C LEU A 119 -15.22 8.75 1.35
N PRO A 120 -14.78 8.63 0.09
CA PRO A 120 -13.54 8.02 -0.39
C PRO A 120 -12.30 8.81 0.03
N PHE A 121 -11.20 8.12 0.30
CA PHE A 121 -9.94 8.73 0.67
C PHE A 121 -8.78 8.12 -0.11
N PHE A 122 -7.83 8.94 -0.51
CA PHE A 122 -6.69 8.52 -1.33
C PHE A 122 -5.38 8.96 -0.70
N ARG A 123 -4.39 8.07 -0.79
CA ARG A 123 -3.01 8.37 -0.47
C ARG A 123 -2.11 7.97 -1.63
N LEU A 124 -1.16 8.82 -1.95
CA LEU A 124 -0.17 8.56 -2.97
C LEU A 124 1.20 8.39 -2.30
N TYR A 125 1.90 7.33 -2.67
CA TYR A 125 3.25 7.03 -2.19
C TYR A 125 4.20 6.92 -3.37
N ARG A 126 5.44 7.34 -3.16
CA ARG A 126 6.45 7.23 -4.21
C ARG A 126 7.83 7.02 -3.64
N GLY A 127 8.39 5.84 -3.84
CA GLY A 127 9.76 5.47 -3.55
C GLY A 127 10.32 6.04 -2.24
N ALA A 128 11.50 6.63 -2.29
CA ALA A 128 12.17 7.24 -1.14
C ALA A 128 11.46 8.48 -0.57
N GLN A 129 10.52 9.08 -1.31
CA GLN A 129 9.74 10.21 -0.81
C GLN A 129 8.66 9.80 0.20
N GLY A 130 8.28 8.51 0.21
CA GLY A 130 7.20 8.01 1.05
C GLY A 130 5.85 8.57 0.61
N ARG A 131 5.02 9.04 1.56
CA ARG A 131 3.72 9.62 1.28
C ARG A 131 3.86 11.02 0.65
N VAL A 132 3.52 11.14 -0.63
CA VAL A 132 3.62 12.39 -1.39
C VAL A 132 2.32 13.20 -1.43
N SER A 133 1.18 12.56 -1.21
CA SER A 133 -0.13 13.24 -1.18
C SER A 133 -1.17 12.43 -0.41
N SER A 134 -2.13 13.12 0.21
CA SER A 134 -3.32 12.51 0.80
C SER A 134 -4.52 13.46 0.69
N PHE A 135 -5.67 12.95 0.23
CA PHE A 135 -6.86 13.77 0.03
C PHE A 135 -8.11 12.90 -0.09
N SER A 136 -9.26 13.52 0.18
CA SER A 136 -10.56 12.99 -0.18
C SER A 136 -11.06 13.65 -1.46
N CYS A 137 -11.68 12.88 -2.34
CA CYS A 137 -12.37 13.42 -3.51
C CYS A 137 -13.65 12.63 -3.81
N THR A 138 -14.58 13.30 -4.46
CA THR A 138 -15.82 12.73 -4.96
C THR A 138 -15.83 12.77 -6.48
N ASN A 139 -16.87 12.22 -7.09
CA ASN A 139 -17.06 12.28 -8.53
C ASN A 139 -17.07 13.71 -9.09
N ALA A 140 -17.58 14.68 -8.30
CA ALA A 140 -17.58 16.09 -8.68
C ALA A 140 -16.19 16.73 -8.57
N THR A 141 -15.36 16.27 -7.66
CA THR A 141 -14.00 16.80 -7.41
C THR A 141 -12.89 15.89 -7.94
N ILE A 142 -13.19 15.02 -8.90
CA ILE A 142 -12.25 14.07 -9.51
C ILE A 142 -11.01 14.75 -10.11
N LYS A 143 -11.11 16.04 -10.40
CA LYS A 143 -9.96 16.85 -10.85
C LYS A 143 -8.81 16.78 -9.84
N LYS A 144 -9.09 16.78 -8.52
CA LYS A 144 -8.05 16.66 -7.49
C LYS A 144 -7.22 15.38 -7.67
N PHE A 145 -7.88 14.27 -7.96
CA PHE A 145 -7.23 12.98 -8.22
C PHE A 145 -6.37 13.04 -9.49
N LYS A 146 -6.93 13.57 -10.57
CA LYS A 146 -6.23 13.72 -11.85
C LYS A 146 -4.99 14.60 -11.71
N ASP A 147 -5.13 15.74 -11.04
CA ASP A 147 -4.04 16.70 -10.83
C ASP A 147 -2.93 16.10 -9.94
N ALA A 148 -3.31 15.36 -8.88
CA ALA A 148 -2.36 14.65 -8.03
C ALA A 148 -1.60 13.56 -8.81
N LEU A 149 -2.30 12.77 -9.62
CA LEU A 149 -1.69 11.76 -10.46
C LEU A 149 -0.71 12.39 -11.46
N ALA A 150 -1.12 13.44 -12.18
CA ALA A 150 -0.28 14.15 -13.13
C ALA A 150 0.96 14.80 -12.48
N LYS A 151 0.81 15.30 -11.25
CA LYS A 151 1.90 15.92 -10.49
C LYS A 151 2.98 14.92 -10.06
N HIS A 152 2.57 13.70 -9.67
CA HIS A 152 3.45 12.71 -9.07
C HIS A 152 3.79 11.54 -10.01
N SER A 153 3.19 11.47 -11.21
CA SER A 153 3.48 10.43 -12.22
C SER A 153 4.84 10.59 -12.91
N PRO A 154 5.37 11.81 -13.20
CA PRO A 154 6.65 11.93 -13.90
C PRO A 154 7.76 11.23 -13.14
N ASP A 155 8.62 10.51 -13.87
CA ASP A 155 9.78 9.85 -13.32
C ASP A 155 10.70 10.87 -12.63
N ARG A 156 10.85 10.69 -11.33
CA ARG A 156 11.84 11.41 -10.54
C ARG A 156 12.84 10.37 -10.07
N CYS A 157 14.10 10.61 -10.32
CA CYS A 157 15.15 9.76 -9.78
C CYS A 157 14.95 9.64 -8.27
N SER A 158 14.68 8.45 -7.80
CA SER A 158 14.65 8.16 -6.37
C SER A 158 16.07 7.93 -5.91
N LEU A 159 16.50 8.70 -4.91
CA LEU A 159 17.87 8.64 -4.37
C LEU A 159 17.98 7.75 -3.14
N GLY A 160 17.11 6.76 -3.00
CA GLY A 160 17.16 5.89 -1.83
C GLY A 160 16.11 4.78 -1.84
N PRO A 161 16.13 3.92 -0.82
CA PRO A 161 15.16 2.84 -0.68
C PRO A 161 13.75 3.41 -0.47
N ALA A 162 12.72 2.64 -0.89
CA ALA A 162 11.34 3.01 -0.67
C ALA A 162 11.03 3.15 0.83
N ARG A 163 10.42 4.27 1.22
CA ARG A 163 10.09 4.55 2.64
C ARG A 163 8.79 3.89 3.08
N GLY A 164 7.85 3.67 2.15
CA GLY A 164 6.54 3.09 2.48
C GLY A 164 5.73 3.95 3.45
N LEU A 165 5.18 3.31 4.49
CA LEU A 165 4.45 3.97 5.59
C LEU A 165 5.40 4.78 6.47
N GLU A 166 4.89 5.84 7.11
CA GLU A 166 5.63 6.62 8.08
C GLU A 166 5.88 5.81 9.37
N GLU A 167 6.98 6.10 10.07
CA GLU A 167 7.35 5.39 11.31
C GLU A 167 6.23 5.44 12.37
N ALA A 168 5.59 6.59 12.53
CA ALA A 168 4.46 6.75 13.44
C ALA A 168 3.25 5.86 13.05
N GLU A 169 3.02 5.68 11.75
CA GLU A 169 1.97 4.79 11.22
C GLU A 169 2.30 3.31 11.46
N LEU A 170 3.57 2.94 11.25
CA LEU A 170 4.06 1.58 11.55
C LEU A 170 3.95 1.26 13.03
N LEU A 171 4.33 2.18 13.91
CA LEU A 171 4.18 2.00 15.36
C LEU A 171 2.72 1.88 15.80
N ALA A 172 1.82 2.68 15.20
CA ALA A 172 0.39 2.60 15.48
C ALA A 172 -0.22 1.27 15.03
N LEU A 173 0.18 0.76 13.86
CA LEU A 173 -0.25 -0.55 13.36
C LEU A 173 0.28 -1.70 14.22
N ALA A 174 1.52 -1.60 14.69
CA ALA A 174 2.11 -2.57 15.60
C ALA A 174 1.42 -2.59 16.96
N ALA A 175 1.10 -1.42 17.53
CA ALA A 175 0.37 -1.31 18.79
C ALA A 175 -1.01 -1.99 18.73
N ASN A 176 -1.66 -1.95 17.58
CA ASN A 176 -2.94 -2.61 17.32
C ASN A 176 -2.81 -4.08 16.89
N ARG A 177 -1.58 -4.63 16.83
CA ARG A 177 -1.28 -5.99 16.36
C ARG A 177 -1.72 -6.25 14.90
N ASP A 178 -1.81 -5.20 14.11
CA ASP A 178 -2.06 -5.30 12.66
C ASP A 178 -0.78 -5.63 11.88
N LEU A 179 0.40 -5.39 12.48
CA LEU A 179 1.71 -5.77 11.96
C LEU A 179 2.38 -6.76 12.90
N GLU A 180 2.87 -7.86 12.34
CA GLU A 180 3.79 -8.76 13.02
C GLU A 180 5.22 -8.33 12.69
N PHE A 181 5.89 -7.70 13.67
CA PHE A 181 7.32 -7.56 13.58
C PHE A 181 7.96 -8.92 13.89
N THR A 182 8.29 -9.68 12.86
CA THR A 182 9.36 -10.67 13.02
C THR A 182 10.61 -9.87 13.31
N TYR A 183 11.03 -9.87 14.55
CA TYR A 183 12.34 -9.36 14.96
C TYR A 183 13.37 -10.28 14.28
N ASN A 184 13.79 -9.90 13.08
CA ASN A 184 15.01 -10.44 12.51
C ASN A 184 16.09 -9.95 13.45
N GLU A 185 16.66 -10.86 14.24
CA GLU A 185 17.86 -10.57 15.02
C GLU A 185 18.82 -9.82 14.10
N LYS A 186 19.13 -8.59 14.51
CA LYS A 186 20.16 -7.79 13.85
C LYS A 186 21.32 -8.74 13.60
N PRO A 187 21.84 -8.90 12.39
CA PRO A 187 22.92 -9.83 12.14
C PRO A 187 24.01 -9.51 13.17
N THR A 188 24.25 -10.46 14.05
CA THR A 188 25.28 -10.36 15.07
C THR A 188 26.55 -10.08 14.31
N LEU A 189 27.12 -8.88 14.47
CA LEU A 189 28.41 -8.56 13.91
C LEU A 189 29.37 -9.61 14.45
N VAL A 190 29.62 -10.65 13.68
CA VAL A 190 30.68 -11.64 13.99
C VAL A 190 31.95 -10.82 14.18
N PRO A 191 32.62 -10.93 15.34
CA PRO A 191 33.84 -10.20 15.55
C PRO A 191 34.77 -10.42 14.36
N ILE A 192 35.36 -9.35 13.84
CA ILE A 192 36.22 -9.37 12.64
C ILE A 192 37.29 -10.46 12.75
N ALA A 193 37.70 -10.84 13.95
CA ALA A 193 38.62 -11.92 14.24
C ALA A 193 38.12 -13.32 13.78
N GLU A 194 36.83 -13.64 13.88
CA GLU A 194 36.26 -14.92 13.42
C GLU A 194 36.06 -14.93 11.90
N ALA A 195 35.70 -13.81 11.30
CA ALA A 195 35.55 -13.69 9.85
C ALA A 195 36.90 -13.93 9.14
N ILE A 196 38.02 -13.46 9.72
CA ILE A 196 39.37 -13.68 9.20
C ILE A 196 39.77 -15.16 9.29
N GLN A 197 39.34 -15.87 10.33
CA GLN A 197 39.64 -17.30 10.48
C GLN A 197 38.85 -18.20 9.51
N MET A 198 37.62 -17.81 9.16
CA MET A 198 36.82 -18.58 8.16
C MET A 198 37.32 -18.36 6.75
N GLU A 199 37.87 -17.18 6.42
CA GLU A 199 38.41 -16.90 5.10
C GLU A 199 39.78 -17.57 4.93
N ALA A 200 40.60 -17.68 5.99
CA ALA A 200 41.89 -18.40 5.97
C ALA A 200 41.74 -19.91 5.84
N ALA A 201 40.61 -20.48 6.26
CA ALA A 201 40.34 -21.92 6.17
C ALA A 201 39.86 -22.33 4.77
N SER A 202 39.42 -21.42 3.92
CA SER A 202 38.93 -21.73 2.56
C SER A 202 39.99 -21.63 1.47
N ILE A 203 41.19 -21.10 1.76
CA ILE A 203 42.33 -21.00 0.83
C ILE A 203 43.36 -22.07 1.18
N GLY A 204 43.02 -23.33 0.94
CA GLY A 204 43.93 -24.48 1.05
C GLY A 204 44.86 -24.60 -0.18
N GLY A 205 45.78 -23.68 -0.35
CA GLY A 205 46.88 -23.81 -1.30
C GLY A 205 48.24 -23.67 -0.60
N PRO A 206 49.28 -24.41 -1.01
CA PRO A 206 50.57 -24.36 -0.30
C PRO A 206 51.22 -22.99 -0.45
N TRP A 207 51.52 -22.37 0.70
CA TRP A 207 52.21 -21.09 0.85
C TRP A 207 53.64 -21.21 0.25
N MET A 208 53.88 -20.47 -0.82
CA MET A 208 55.26 -20.22 -1.28
C MET A 208 55.75 -18.90 -0.70
N PRO A 209 56.91 -18.86 -0.02
CA PRO A 209 57.49 -17.63 0.50
C PRO A 209 58.02 -16.75 -0.65
N LEU A 210 57.60 -15.48 -0.64
CA LEU A 210 58.12 -14.47 -1.57
C LEU A 210 59.57 -14.14 -1.25
N PRO A 211 60.42 -13.90 -2.28
CA PRO A 211 61.85 -13.54 -2.06
C PRO A 211 61.95 -12.14 -1.45
N ALA A 212 62.87 -12.01 -0.50
CA ALA A 212 63.16 -10.77 0.20
C ALA A 212 63.65 -9.69 -0.78
N ALA A 213 62.86 -8.60 -0.89
CA ALA A 213 63.29 -7.41 -1.63
C ALA A 213 64.21 -6.57 -0.75
N ALA A 214 65.39 -6.29 -1.30
CA ALA A 214 66.47 -5.55 -0.69
C ALA A 214 66.04 -4.12 -0.32
N THR A 215 66.26 -3.76 0.92
CA THR A 215 66.13 -2.41 1.48
C THR A 215 67.27 -1.53 0.94
N GLN A 216 67.00 -0.54 0.14
CA GLN A 216 67.92 0.56 -0.14
C GLN A 216 67.54 1.79 0.68
N PRO A 217 68.49 2.47 1.32
CA PRO A 217 68.21 3.66 2.12
C PRO A 217 68.07 4.89 1.20
N LEU A 218 67.00 5.66 1.38
CA LEU A 218 66.82 6.96 0.75
C LEU A 218 67.67 7.98 1.47
N THR A 219 68.65 8.55 0.77
CA THR A 219 69.44 9.72 1.22
C THR A 219 68.63 10.99 1.03
N LEU A 220 68.55 11.78 2.11
CA LEU A 220 68.06 13.16 2.08
C LEU A 220 69.03 14.04 1.28
N GLY A 221 68.57 14.61 0.21
CA GLY A 221 69.20 15.75 -0.47
C GLY A 221 68.46 17.04 -0.07
N SER A 222 69.15 17.84 0.71
CA SER A 222 68.78 19.23 1.00
C SER A 222 69.34 20.10 -0.16
N GLU A 223 68.49 20.90 -0.81
CA GLU A 223 68.94 22.14 -1.46
C GLU A 223 67.89 23.22 -1.48
N ASN A 224 68.34 24.35 -0.98
CA ASN A 224 67.78 25.68 -0.94
C ASN A 224 67.64 26.30 -2.34
N GLY A 225 66.75 27.27 -2.47
CA GLY A 225 66.80 28.27 -3.54
C GLY A 225 65.42 28.88 -3.85
N SER A 226 65.05 29.86 -3.09
CA SER A 226 64.89 31.28 -3.43
C SER A 226 64.49 31.65 -4.86
N LEU A 227 63.41 32.36 -4.97
CA LEU A 227 63.22 33.68 -5.62
C LEU A 227 61.85 33.82 -6.30
N ILE A 228 61.09 34.78 -5.77
CA ILE A 228 59.98 35.48 -6.44
C ILE A 228 60.58 36.44 -7.53
N PRO A 229 59.90 36.75 -8.65
CA PRO A 229 59.29 38.07 -8.64
C PRO A 229 57.92 38.21 -9.32
N SER A 230 57.20 39.13 -8.75
CA SER A 230 56.16 40.06 -9.13
C SER A 230 56.16 40.46 -10.59
N GLY A 231 54.97 40.73 -11.16
CA GLY A 231 54.85 41.68 -12.23
C GLY A 231 53.65 41.51 -13.18
N ARG A 232 52.65 42.37 -12.96
CA ARG A 232 51.65 43.01 -13.83
C ARG A 232 50.40 42.25 -14.17
#